data_a0aa9843c073fd86a9de51d643057c29
#
_entry.id   a0aa9843c073fd86a9de51d643057c29
#
_cell.length_a   1.000
_cell.length_b   1.000
_cell.length_c   1.000
_cell.angle_alpha   90.00
_cell.angle_beta   90.00
_cell.angle_gamma   90.00
#
_symmetry.space_group_name_H-M   'P 1'
#
loop_
_entity.id
_entity.type
_entity.pdbx_description
1 polymer ?
#
loop_
_entity_poly.entity_id
_entity_poly.type
_entity_poly.pdbx_seq_one_letter_code
_entity_poly.pdbx_strand_id
1 'polypeptide(L)'
;MKSPLKVAVTGAAGQIGYSLVFRIASGEMFGPDQPLTLHLIEIPNALGALDGVVMELHDCAFPLLESVVPTADLDEGFRDINWALLVGSIPRKAGMERKDLLGINGKIFIGQGQAIEKNAAADVRVLVIGNPCNTNCLIAMNNAREIPRDRWFAMTRLDENRARAQLAHKAGVEIIHVTNMTIWGNHSATQYPDFYNARIDNRPANDVIGDEGWLKEEFIATVQQRGAAVIKARGLSSAGSAANAIVDTVRSLTNDTPGDDWHSVAVCSDGSYDVEEGLISSFPVRVRNGKWEIVQKLPINEFSRDKIDKSVAELKEEKSLVSDLLGA
;
A
#
# COMPACT_ATOMS: atom_id res chain seq x y z
N MET A 1 3.93 -17.21 25.32
CA MET A 1 3.96 -15.91 24.64
C MET A 1 4.22 -16.17 23.17
N LYS A 2 3.64 -15.38 22.28
CA LYS A 2 3.95 -15.43 20.83
C LYS A 2 5.41 -15.02 20.62
N SER A 3 6.07 -15.55 19.58
CA SER A 3 7.38 -15.06 19.18
C SER A 3 7.25 -13.64 18.63
N PRO A 4 8.22 -12.74 18.88
CA PRO A 4 8.19 -11.39 18.33
C PRO A 4 8.16 -11.40 16.79
N LEU A 5 7.33 -10.54 16.20
CA LEU A 5 7.41 -10.24 14.79
C LEU A 5 8.43 -9.13 14.55
N LYS A 6 9.32 -9.32 13.60
CA LYS A 6 10.28 -8.30 13.17
C LYS A 6 9.72 -7.54 11.97
N VAL A 7 9.57 -6.24 12.13
CA VAL A 7 8.98 -5.34 11.14
C VAL A 7 9.98 -4.27 10.74
N ALA A 8 10.39 -4.27 9.48
CA ALA A 8 11.24 -3.21 8.92
C ALA A 8 10.39 -2.09 8.32
N VAL A 9 10.79 -0.85 8.59
CA VAL A 9 10.18 0.36 8.04
C VAL A 9 11.28 1.23 7.41
N THR A 10 11.24 1.43 6.10
CA THR A 10 12.16 2.37 5.43
C THR A 10 11.60 3.79 5.44
N GLY A 11 12.45 4.79 5.53
CA GLY A 11 12.00 6.18 5.67
C GLY A 11 11.31 6.42 7.02
N ALA A 12 11.78 5.76 8.07
CA ALA A 12 11.14 5.72 9.38
C ALA A 12 11.10 7.09 10.09
N ALA A 13 12.06 7.97 9.84
CA ALA A 13 12.07 9.35 10.34
C ALA A 13 11.28 10.32 9.47
N GLY A 14 10.77 9.88 8.29
CA GLY A 14 9.90 10.69 7.44
C GLY A 14 8.49 10.83 8.04
N GLN A 15 7.67 11.74 7.48
CA GLN A 15 6.34 12.02 8.04
C GLN A 15 5.40 10.82 8.13
N ILE A 16 5.41 9.95 7.09
CA ILE A 16 4.60 8.72 7.11
C ILE A 16 5.22 7.72 8.10
N GLY A 17 6.55 7.52 8.04
CA GLY A 17 7.27 6.62 8.95
C GLY A 17 7.02 6.99 10.41
N TYR A 18 7.24 8.25 10.77
CA TYR A 18 6.97 8.77 12.11
C TYR A 18 5.52 8.54 12.56
N SER A 19 4.54 8.81 11.70
CA SER A 19 3.13 8.56 12.03
C SER A 19 2.77 7.07 12.13
N LEU A 20 3.59 6.18 11.54
CA LEU A 20 3.33 4.76 11.44
C LEU A 20 3.94 3.95 12.59
N VAL A 21 5.20 4.22 12.95
CA VAL A 21 5.97 3.35 13.86
C VAL A 21 5.35 3.27 15.26
N PHE A 22 4.78 4.35 15.76
CA PHE A 22 4.07 4.38 17.05
C PHE A 22 2.79 3.53 17.03
N ARG A 23 2.07 3.52 15.91
CA ARG A 23 0.87 2.71 15.73
C ARG A 23 1.21 1.22 15.60
N ILE A 24 2.34 0.87 15.00
CA ILE A 24 2.83 -0.51 14.98
C ILE A 24 3.17 -0.91 16.42
N ALA A 25 3.96 -0.10 17.11
CA ALA A 25 4.43 -0.37 18.48
C ALA A 25 3.29 -0.48 19.50
N SER A 26 2.20 0.28 19.32
CA SER A 26 1.00 0.20 20.17
C SER A 26 0.16 -1.07 20.00
N GLY A 27 0.45 -1.88 18.95
CA GLY A 27 -0.31 -3.10 18.64
C GLY A 27 -1.47 -2.90 17.68
N GLU A 28 -1.68 -1.69 17.14
CA GLU A 28 -2.78 -1.44 16.19
C GLU A 28 -2.68 -2.29 14.93
N MET A 29 -1.47 -2.65 14.49
CA MET A 29 -1.26 -3.39 13.24
C MET A 29 -1.45 -4.90 13.38
N PHE A 30 -0.88 -5.50 14.42
CA PHE A 30 -0.82 -6.97 14.59
C PHE A 30 -1.64 -7.50 15.77
N GLY A 31 -2.31 -6.63 16.49
CA GLY A 31 -3.14 -6.98 17.65
C GLY A 31 -2.45 -6.73 18.99
N PRO A 32 -3.24 -6.75 20.08
CA PRO A 32 -2.81 -6.29 21.41
C PRO A 32 -1.93 -7.29 22.16
N ASP A 33 -1.66 -8.46 21.59
CA ASP A 33 -0.91 -9.56 22.24
C ASP A 33 0.30 -10.02 21.41
N GLN A 34 0.66 -9.29 20.32
CA GLN A 34 1.78 -9.61 19.46
C GLN A 34 3.02 -8.77 19.82
N PRO A 35 4.06 -9.39 20.42
CA PRO A 35 5.35 -8.71 20.63
C PRO A 35 6.01 -8.33 19.30
N LEU A 36 6.76 -7.22 19.30
CA LEU A 36 7.33 -6.62 18.11
C LEU A 36 8.79 -6.24 18.31
N THR A 37 9.59 -6.40 17.26
CA THR A 37 10.88 -5.74 17.06
C THR A 37 10.77 -4.85 15.83
N LEU A 38 11.14 -3.58 15.97
CA LEU A 38 11.13 -2.62 14.87
C LEU A 38 12.55 -2.43 14.32
N HIS A 39 12.72 -2.68 13.02
CA HIS A 39 13.92 -2.32 12.28
C HIS A 39 13.61 -1.02 11.51
N LEU A 40 14.23 0.08 11.97
CA LEU A 40 13.97 1.41 11.42
C LEU A 40 15.12 1.80 10.49
N ILE A 41 14.82 1.89 9.21
CA ILE A 41 15.84 2.08 8.17
C ILE A 41 15.74 3.49 7.60
N GLU A 42 16.87 4.19 7.61
CA GLU A 42 16.98 5.54 7.05
C GLU A 42 18.26 5.71 6.22
N ILE A 43 18.28 6.78 5.44
CA ILE A 43 19.52 7.20 4.78
C ILE A 43 20.50 7.79 5.81
N PRO A 44 21.83 7.70 5.56
CA PRO A 44 22.83 8.16 6.54
C PRO A 44 22.60 9.59 7.05
N ASN A 45 22.14 10.49 6.20
CA ASN A 45 21.91 11.89 6.56
C ASN A 45 20.68 12.10 7.46
N ALA A 46 19.81 11.10 7.63
CA ALA A 46 18.62 11.16 8.46
C ALA A 46 18.74 10.36 9.77
N LEU A 47 19.89 9.74 10.05
CA LEU A 47 20.10 8.97 11.27
C LEU A 47 19.91 9.81 12.54
N GLY A 48 20.34 11.08 12.55
CA GLY A 48 20.10 11.95 13.70
C GLY A 48 18.61 12.21 13.97
N ALA A 49 17.78 12.31 12.92
CA ALA A 49 16.33 12.41 13.09
C ALA A 49 15.73 11.06 13.54
N LEU A 50 16.28 9.94 13.05
CA LEU A 50 15.88 8.62 13.47
C LEU A 50 16.16 8.35 14.95
N ASP A 51 17.30 8.81 15.47
CA ASP A 51 17.62 8.73 16.91
C ASP A 51 16.53 9.39 17.77
N GLY A 52 16.01 10.55 17.32
CA GLY A 52 14.89 11.21 17.98
C GLY A 52 13.61 10.36 17.99
N VAL A 53 13.28 9.70 16.90
CA VAL A 53 12.14 8.77 16.81
C VAL A 53 12.31 7.60 17.79
N VAL A 54 13.51 7.06 17.88
CA VAL A 54 13.82 5.96 18.81
C VAL A 54 13.64 6.40 20.27
N MET A 55 14.11 7.62 20.63
CA MET A 55 13.90 8.16 21.97
C MET A 55 12.41 8.26 22.30
N GLU A 56 11.60 8.81 21.40
CA GLU A 56 10.15 8.90 21.62
C GLU A 56 9.46 7.53 21.72
N LEU A 57 9.89 6.53 20.93
CA LEU A 57 9.37 5.17 21.05
C LEU A 57 9.67 4.57 22.45
N HIS A 58 10.85 4.85 23.00
CA HIS A 58 11.20 4.45 24.38
C HIS A 58 10.36 5.21 25.40
N ASP A 59 10.17 6.52 25.22
CA ASP A 59 9.35 7.36 26.12
C ASP A 59 7.88 6.92 26.16
N CYS A 60 7.37 6.35 25.05
CA CYS A 60 6.01 5.78 25.00
C CYS A 60 5.85 4.51 25.83
N ALA A 61 6.93 3.83 26.19
CA ALA A 61 6.94 2.61 27.02
C ALA A 61 5.91 1.54 26.56
N PHE A 62 5.82 1.32 25.25
CA PHE A 62 4.89 0.34 24.67
C PHE A 62 5.19 -1.09 25.13
N PRO A 63 4.26 -1.79 25.79
CA PRO A 63 4.51 -3.11 26.37
C PRO A 63 4.76 -4.21 25.32
N LEU A 64 4.40 -3.98 24.05
CA LEU A 64 4.60 -4.93 22.94
C LEU A 64 5.93 -4.72 22.22
N LEU A 65 6.59 -3.57 22.41
CA LEU A 65 7.84 -3.23 21.74
C LEU A 65 9.04 -3.81 22.54
N GLU A 66 9.60 -4.92 22.04
CA GLU A 66 10.75 -5.58 22.71
C GLU A 66 12.08 -4.89 22.38
N SER A 67 12.26 -4.44 21.13
CA SER A 67 13.48 -3.76 20.72
C SER A 67 13.29 -2.90 19.48
N VAL A 68 14.20 -1.95 19.28
CA VAL A 68 14.29 -1.09 18.08
C VAL A 68 15.72 -1.18 17.55
N VAL A 69 15.87 -1.39 16.25
CA VAL A 69 17.15 -1.44 15.53
C VAL A 69 17.17 -0.29 14.52
N PRO A 70 17.72 0.88 14.87
CA PRO A 70 17.91 1.97 13.94
C PRO A 70 19.17 1.74 13.10
N THR A 71 19.08 1.86 11.77
CA THR A 71 20.24 1.64 10.90
C THR A 71 20.11 2.32 9.54
N ALA A 72 21.26 2.55 8.87
CA ALA A 72 21.33 2.90 7.46
C ALA A 72 21.80 1.73 6.59
N ASP A 73 22.15 0.60 7.19
CA ASP A 73 22.58 -0.61 6.50
C ASP A 73 21.36 -1.49 6.17
N LEU A 74 21.17 -1.78 4.90
CA LEU A 74 20.04 -2.59 4.44
C LEU A 74 20.17 -4.06 4.88
N ASP A 75 21.39 -4.62 4.93
CA ASP A 75 21.58 -6.00 5.37
C ASP A 75 21.25 -6.20 6.85
N GLU A 76 21.56 -5.20 7.69
CA GLU A 76 21.16 -5.18 9.09
C GLU A 76 19.65 -4.93 9.23
N GLY A 77 19.14 -3.94 8.51
CA GLY A 77 17.75 -3.51 8.60
C GLY A 77 16.75 -4.56 8.15
N PHE A 78 17.12 -5.42 7.21
CA PHE A 78 16.23 -6.49 6.73
C PHE A 78 16.54 -7.87 7.32
N ARG A 79 17.42 -7.96 8.35
CA ARG A 79 17.80 -9.23 8.95
C ARG A 79 16.65 -9.91 9.70
N ASP A 80 16.28 -11.10 9.23
CA ASP A 80 15.24 -11.96 9.80
C ASP A 80 13.86 -11.29 9.97
N ILE A 81 13.54 -10.27 9.16
CA ILE A 81 12.24 -9.60 9.23
C ILE A 81 11.13 -10.46 8.66
N ASN A 82 9.93 -10.37 9.25
CA ASN A 82 8.70 -10.99 8.75
C ASN A 82 7.87 -10.03 7.89
N TRP A 83 8.03 -8.71 8.09
CA TRP A 83 7.38 -7.67 7.29
C TRP A 83 8.37 -6.58 6.90
N ALA A 84 8.38 -6.23 5.61
CA ALA A 84 9.05 -5.05 5.09
C ALA A 84 8.02 -4.02 4.64
N LEU A 85 8.00 -2.85 5.26
CA LEU A 85 7.16 -1.71 4.91
C LEU A 85 8.05 -0.67 4.21
N LEU A 86 8.04 -0.68 2.87
CA LEU A 86 8.92 0.15 2.06
C LEU A 86 8.26 1.51 1.81
N VAL A 87 8.39 2.41 2.79
CA VAL A 87 7.78 3.74 2.81
C VAL A 87 8.67 4.78 2.14
N GLY A 88 9.99 4.68 2.34
CA GLY A 88 10.97 5.64 1.85
C GLY A 88 11.03 5.68 0.32
N SER A 89 10.87 6.86 -0.25
CA SER A 89 11.07 7.11 -1.68
C SER A 89 11.38 8.59 -1.91
N ILE A 90 12.01 8.90 -3.04
CA ILE A 90 12.24 10.29 -3.43
C ILE A 90 10.95 10.85 -4.02
N PRO A 91 10.40 11.95 -3.47
CA PRO A 91 9.19 12.56 -4.00
C PRO A 91 9.48 13.26 -5.33
N ARG A 92 8.47 13.31 -6.20
CA ARG A 92 8.57 14.06 -7.46
C ARG A 92 8.76 15.56 -7.18
N LYS A 93 9.82 16.13 -7.74
CA LYS A 93 10.09 17.57 -7.67
C LYS A 93 9.49 18.27 -8.90
N ALA A 94 9.25 19.59 -8.77
CA ALA A 94 8.85 20.42 -9.91
C ALA A 94 9.89 20.34 -11.04
N GLY A 95 9.43 20.10 -12.27
CA GLY A 95 10.29 19.95 -13.45
C GLY A 95 10.91 18.56 -13.64
N MET A 96 10.72 17.61 -12.73
CA MET A 96 11.20 16.24 -12.88
C MET A 96 10.27 15.44 -13.80
N GLU A 97 10.82 14.81 -14.84
CA GLU A 97 10.08 13.92 -15.70
C GLU A 97 9.74 12.59 -14.97
N ARG A 98 8.69 11.90 -15.44
CA ARG A 98 8.27 10.61 -14.86
C ARG A 98 9.38 9.57 -14.96
N LYS A 99 10.06 9.51 -16.10
CA LYS A 99 11.17 8.58 -16.35
C LYS A 99 12.33 8.78 -15.36
N ASP A 100 12.67 10.04 -15.05
CA ASP A 100 13.75 10.35 -14.11
C ASP A 100 13.42 9.87 -12.71
N LEU A 101 12.16 10.13 -12.27
CA LEU A 101 11.69 9.67 -10.96
C LEU A 101 11.72 8.14 -10.85
N LEU A 102 11.25 7.45 -11.89
CA LEU A 102 11.28 5.99 -11.98
C LEU A 102 12.71 5.44 -11.93
N GLY A 103 13.64 6.06 -12.66
CA GLY A 103 15.05 5.65 -12.68
C GLY A 103 15.74 5.85 -11.32
N ILE A 104 15.46 6.95 -10.61
CA ILE A 104 16.06 7.23 -9.29
C ILE A 104 15.48 6.29 -8.23
N ASN A 105 14.16 6.21 -8.13
CA ASN A 105 13.51 5.31 -7.18
C ASN A 105 13.81 3.84 -7.51
N GLY A 106 13.84 3.46 -8.78
CA GLY A 106 14.14 2.10 -9.19
C GLY A 106 15.45 1.56 -8.60
N LYS A 107 16.51 2.36 -8.58
CA LYS A 107 17.80 1.96 -7.97
C LYS A 107 17.65 1.70 -6.45
N ILE A 108 16.84 2.48 -5.76
CA ILE A 108 16.55 2.28 -4.34
C ILE A 108 15.85 0.94 -4.14
N PHE A 109 14.82 0.67 -4.92
CA PHE A 109 14.00 -0.54 -4.79
C PHE A 109 14.71 -1.81 -5.28
N ILE A 110 15.65 -1.72 -6.23
CA ILE A 110 16.57 -2.81 -6.57
C ILE A 110 17.39 -3.21 -5.33
N GLY A 111 18.07 -2.24 -4.71
CA GLY A 111 18.89 -2.51 -3.53
C GLY A 111 18.10 -3.07 -2.35
N GLN A 112 16.90 -2.54 -2.12
CA GLN A 112 16.00 -3.04 -1.06
C GLN A 112 15.52 -4.46 -1.37
N GLY A 113 15.10 -4.76 -2.61
CA GLY A 113 14.68 -6.10 -3.03
C GLY A 113 15.78 -7.13 -2.80
N GLN A 114 16.99 -6.86 -3.28
CA GLN A 114 18.16 -7.74 -3.12
C GLN A 114 18.53 -7.96 -1.64
N ALA A 115 18.49 -6.90 -0.83
CA ALA A 115 18.79 -7.00 0.60
C ALA A 115 17.72 -7.80 1.37
N ILE A 116 16.44 -7.66 1.02
CA ILE A 116 15.34 -8.45 1.59
C ILE A 116 15.50 -9.92 1.22
N GLU A 117 15.75 -10.24 -0.06
CA GLU A 117 15.98 -11.62 -0.50
C GLU A 117 17.09 -12.30 0.27
N LYS A 118 18.21 -11.59 0.46
CA LYS A 118 19.41 -12.10 1.12
C LYS A 118 19.23 -12.33 2.63
N ASN A 119 18.47 -11.46 3.30
CA ASN A 119 18.54 -11.36 4.78
C ASN A 119 17.22 -11.61 5.50
N ALA A 120 16.07 -11.52 4.84
CA ALA A 120 14.78 -11.63 5.50
C ALA A 120 14.43 -13.07 5.92
N ALA A 121 13.47 -13.20 6.82
CA ALA A 121 12.92 -14.50 7.18
C ALA A 121 12.20 -15.16 5.99
N ALA A 122 12.17 -16.49 5.99
CA ALA A 122 11.58 -17.26 4.90
C ALA A 122 10.07 -16.99 4.67
N ASP A 123 9.38 -16.40 5.64
CA ASP A 123 7.96 -16.04 5.57
C ASP A 123 7.72 -14.54 5.31
N VAL A 124 8.76 -13.79 4.95
CA VAL A 124 8.66 -12.34 4.74
C VAL A 124 7.53 -11.96 3.78
N ARG A 125 6.83 -10.88 4.12
CA ARG A 125 5.87 -10.17 3.27
C ARG A 125 6.33 -8.74 3.07
N VAL A 126 6.18 -8.22 1.87
CA VAL A 126 6.67 -6.89 1.50
C VAL A 126 5.50 -6.02 1.06
N LEU A 127 5.30 -4.88 1.71
CA LEU A 127 4.34 -3.87 1.30
C LEU A 127 5.08 -2.61 0.85
N VAL A 128 4.89 -2.21 -0.39
CA VAL A 128 5.49 -1.02 -0.98
C VAL A 128 4.52 0.15 -0.92
N ILE A 129 4.97 1.24 -0.34
CA ILE A 129 4.22 2.49 -0.15
C ILE A 129 4.85 3.64 -0.94
N GLY A 130 6.17 3.65 -1.02
CA GLY A 130 6.93 4.67 -1.74
C GLY A 130 6.53 4.77 -3.21
N ASN A 131 6.12 5.98 -3.63
CA ASN A 131 5.57 6.21 -4.97
C ASN A 131 6.65 6.35 -6.06
N PRO A 132 6.33 5.86 -7.29
CA PRO A 132 5.12 5.16 -7.72
C PRO A 132 5.09 3.70 -7.23
N CYS A 133 4.18 3.39 -6.29
CA CYS A 133 4.28 2.17 -5.49
C CYS A 133 4.10 0.88 -6.30
N ASN A 134 3.21 0.85 -7.30
CA ASN A 134 3.03 -0.33 -8.15
C ASN A 134 4.31 -0.66 -8.92
N THR A 135 4.92 0.32 -9.56
CA THR A 135 6.14 0.15 -10.36
C THR A 135 7.36 -0.12 -9.48
N ASN A 136 7.47 0.56 -8.33
CA ASN A 136 8.53 0.28 -7.36
C ASN A 136 8.42 -1.15 -6.79
N CYS A 137 7.21 -1.64 -6.54
CA CYS A 137 6.96 -3.03 -6.15
C CYS A 137 7.37 -4.01 -7.25
N LEU A 138 7.02 -3.71 -8.51
CA LEU A 138 7.43 -4.51 -9.66
C LEU A 138 8.95 -4.62 -9.77
N ILE A 139 9.68 -3.51 -9.60
CA ILE A 139 11.13 -3.48 -9.63
C ILE A 139 11.72 -4.32 -8.50
N ALA A 140 11.28 -4.08 -7.25
CA ALA A 140 11.80 -4.82 -6.09
C ALA A 140 11.55 -6.33 -6.23
N MET A 141 10.32 -6.73 -6.59
CA MET A 141 9.93 -8.12 -6.79
C MET A 141 10.79 -8.83 -7.86
N ASN A 142 11.06 -8.16 -8.97
CA ASN A 142 11.87 -8.75 -10.05
C ASN A 142 13.37 -8.82 -9.72
N ASN A 143 13.82 -8.10 -8.71
CA ASN A 143 15.20 -8.15 -8.19
C ASN A 143 15.34 -8.99 -6.90
N ALA A 144 14.28 -9.73 -6.53
CA ALA A 144 14.24 -10.63 -5.37
C ALA A 144 13.42 -11.89 -5.72
N ARG A 145 13.94 -12.66 -6.67
CA ARG A 145 13.21 -13.75 -7.36
C ARG A 145 12.97 -14.99 -6.51
N GLU A 146 13.76 -15.19 -5.46
CA GLU A 146 13.60 -16.29 -4.51
C GLU A 146 12.41 -16.05 -3.56
N ILE A 147 11.94 -14.81 -3.44
CA ILE A 147 10.73 -14.48 -2.66
C ILE A 147 9.50 -14.71 -3.55
N PRO A 148 8.54 -15.56 -3.13
CA PRO A 148 7.31 -15.82 -3.88
C PRO A 148 6.55 -14.54 -4.24
N ARG A 149 6.03 -14.46 -5.47
CA ARG A 149 5.33 -13.28 -5.99
C ARG A 149 4.08 -12.92 -5.19
N ASP A 150 3.44 -13.89 -4.55
CA ASP A 150 2.27 -13.70 -3.69
C ASP A 150 2.58 -13.04 -2.34
N ARG A 151 3.84 -12.72 -2.07
CA ARG A 151 4.30 -12.00 -0.87
C ARG A 151 4.61 -10.54 -1.12
N TRP A 152 4.41 -10.05 -2.35
CA TRP A 152 4.66 -8.68 -2.76
C TRP A 152 3.35 -7.92 -2.94
N PHE A 153 3.26 -6.76 -2.28
CA PHE A 153 2.07 -5.92 -2.24
C PHE A 153 2.45 -4.46 -2.48
N ALA A 154 1.53 -3.68 -3.10
CA ALA A 154 1.63 -2.22 -3.10
C ALA A 154 0.34 -1.60 -2.56
N MET A 155 0.47 -0.48 -1.85
CA MET A 155 -0.63 0.10 -1.10
C MET A 155 -1.59 0.91 -1.98
N THR A 156 -2.83 0.44 -2.09
CA THR A 156 -3.97 1.17 -2.66
C THR A 156 -5.12 1.40 -1.66
N ARG A 157 -4.94 0.95 -0.42
CA ARG A 157 -5.93 1.08 0.66
C ARG A 157 -6.26 2.53 1.00
N LEU A 158 -5.31 3.47 0.85
CA LEU A 158 -5.60 4.88 1.08
C LEU A 158 -6.67 5.39 0.10
N ASP A 159 -6.64 4.96 -1.15
CA ASP A 159 -7.62 5.34 -2.16
C ASP A 159 -8.97 4.68 -1.88
N GLU A 160 -8.98 3.42 -1.44
CA GLU A 160 -10.18 2.74 -0.96
C GLU A 160 -10.82 3.50 0.22
N ASN A 161 -10.02 3.87 1.23
CA ASN A 161 -10.51 4.62 2.39
C ASN A 161 -11.11 5.97 1.97
N ARG A 162 -10.50 6.65 1.00
CA ARG A 162 -11.04 7.89 0.40
C ARG A 162 -12.37 7.65 -0.29
N ALA A 163 -12.46 6.59 -1.11
CA ALA A 163 -13.67 6.23 -1.84
C ALA A 163 -14.81 5.88 -0.88
N ARG A 164 -14.54 5.03 0.13
CA ARG A 164 -15.52 4.67 1.16
C ARG A 164 -16.04 5.91 1.90
N ALA A 165 -15.15 6.83 2.28
CA ALA A 165 -15.54 8.06 2.95
C ALA A 165 -16.42 8.97 2.10
N GLN A 166 -16.16 9.07 0.77
CA GLN A 166 -17.01 9.85 -0.15
C GLN A 166 -18.41 9.23 -0.29
N LEU A 167 -18.50 7.91 -0.47
CA LEU A 167 -19.78 7.20 -0.55
C LEU A 167 -20.58 7.33 0.75
N ALA A 168 -19.95 7.13 1.90
CA ALA A 168 -20.59 7.27 3.20
C ALA A 168 -21.14 8.68 3.41
N HIS A 169 -20.33 9.70 3.09
CA HIS A 169 -20.75 11.10 3.21
C HIS A 169 -21.93 11.43 2.28
N LYS A 170 -21.88 11.02 1.01
CA LYS A 170 -22.97 11.25 0.04
C LYS A 170 -24.26 10.55 0.45
N ALA A 171 -24.16 9.34 1.00
CA ALA A 171 -25.32 8.56 1.47
C ALA A 171 -25.84 8.99 2.85
N GLY A 172 -25.07 9.78 3.62
CA GLY A 172 -25.45 10.17 4.99
C GLY A 172 -25.38 9.01 5.99
N VAL A 173 -24.45 8.05 5.80
CA VAL A 173 -24.28 6.89 6.67
C VAL A 173 -22.87 6.87 7.30
N GLU A 174 -22.68 6.02 8.32
CA GLU A 174 -21.36 5.79 8.89
C GLU A 174 -20.50 4.96 7.92
N ILE A 175 -19.18 5.16 7.94
CA ILE A 175 -18.24 4.53 7.02
C ILE A 175 -18.24 3.00 7.11
N ILE A 176 -18.62 2.44 8.26
CA ILE A 176 -18.70 0.99 8.47
C ILE A 176 -19.76 0.32 7.61
N HIS A 177 -20.76 1.08 7.16
CA HIS A 177 -21.83 0.60 6.27
C HIS A 177 -21.41 0.50 4.81
N VAL A 178 -20.22 1.03 4.44
CA VAL A 178 -19.67 0.94 3.08
C VAL A 178 -18.71 -0.22 3.00
N THR A 179 -19.05 -1.23 2.22
CA THR A 179 -18.27 -2.46 2.01
C THR A 179 -18.00 -2.71 0.54
N ASN A 180 -17.22 -3.73 0.23
CA ASN A 180 -16.98 -4.20 -1.14
C ASN A 180 -16.42 -3.12 -2.08
N MET A 181 -15.67 -2.15 -1.52
CA MET A 181 -15.04 -1.11 -2.32
C MET A 181 -13.79 -1.66 -3.02
N THR A 182 -13.66 -1.40 -4.30
CA THR A 182 -12.49 -1.80 -5.09
C THR A 182 -11.83 -0.57 -5.70
N ILE A 183 -10.53 -0.50 -5.59
CA ILE A 183 -9.68 0.34 -6.41
C ILE A 183 -9.00 -0.55 -7.44
N TRP A 184 -9.21 -0.29 -8.71
CA TRP A 184 -8.59 -1.02 -9.80
C TRP A 184 -7.36 -0.30 -10.33
N GLY A 185 -6.34 -1.07 -10.72
CA GLY A 185 -5.22 -0.61 -11.54
C GLY A 185 -4.07 0.03 -10.76
N ASN A 186 -3.59 1.16 -11.24
CA ASN A 186 -2.42 1.88 -10.73
C ASN A 186 -2.78 2.86 -9.63
N HIS A 187 -1.94 3.02 -8.62
CA HIS A 187 -2.06 4.11 -7.63
C HIS A 187 -1.66 5.45 -8.25
N SER A 188 -2.49 5.97 -9.12
CA SER A 188 -2.28 7.20 -9.90
C SER A 188 -3.60 7.94 -10.17
N ALA A 189 -3.56 8.96 -11.02
CA ALA A 189 -4.76 9.65 -11.48
C ALA A 189 -5.65 8.79 -12.42
N THR A 190 -5.19 7.59 -12.82
CA THR A 190 -5.98 6.65 -13.61
C THR A 190 -6.66 5.58 -12.77
N GLN A 191 -6.40 5.50 -11.46
CA GLN A 191 -7.07 4.56 -10.57
C GLN A 191 -8.60 4.63 -10.74
N TYR A 192 -9.23 3.47 -10.68
CA TYR A 192 -10.69 3.42 -10.78
C TYR A 192 -11.32 2.95 -9.47
N PRO A 193 -11.97 3.84 -8.71
CA PRO A 193 -12.81 3.46 -7.56
C PRO A 193 -14.15 2.93 -8.08
N ASP A 194 -14.36 1.63 -7.94
CA ASP A 194 -15.49 0.89 -8.51
C ASP A 194 -16.73 0.99 -7.63
N PHE A 195 -17.56 1.95 -7.91
CA PHE A 195 -18.83 2.15 -7.19
C PHE A 195 -19.94 1.18 -7.63
N TYR A 196 -19.81 0.49 -8.75
CA TYR A 196 -20.81 -0.49 -9.20
C TYR A 196 -20.80 -1.77 -8.35
N ASN A 197 -19.62 -2.22 -7.91
CA ASN A 197 -19.50 -3.37 -7.04
C ASN A 197 -19.53 -3.01 -5.54
N ALA A 198 -19.36 -1.73 -5.19
CA ALA A 198 -19.45 -1.25 -3.81
C ALA A 198 -20.86 -1.40 -3.24
N ARG A 199 -20.96 -1.59 -1.91
CA ARG A 199 -22.22 -1.72 -1.20
C ARG A 199 -22.34 -0.72 -0.06
N ILE A 200 -23.57 -0.29 0.17
CA ILE A 200 -23.97 0.53 1.33
C ILE A 200 -25.14 -0.20 2.00
N ASP A 201 -24.99 -0.61 3.26
CA ASP A 201 -25.95 -1.46 3.96
C ASP A 201 -26.37 -2.70 3.16
N ASN A 202 -25.39 -3.39 2.58
CA ASN A 202 -25.55 -4.56 1.71
C ASN A 202 -26.34 -4.32 0.41
N ARG A 203 -26.72 -3.09 0.08
CA ARG A 203 -27.36 -2.71 -1.17
C ARG A 203 -26.31 -2.15 -2.15
N PRO A 204 -26.49 -2.30 -3.48
CA PRO A 204 -25.59 -1.65 -4.44
C PRO A 204 -25.45 -0.15 -4.16
N ALA A 205 -24.22 0.35 -4.11
CA ALA A 205 -23.96 1.76 -3.81
C ALA A 205 -24.62 2.70 -4.83
N ASN A 206 -24.63 2.29 -6.12
CA ASN A 206 -25.31 3.04 -7.19
C ASN A 206 -26.80 3.24 -6.93
N ASP A 207 -27.48 2.21 -6.41
CA ASP A 207 -28.92 2.28 -6.09
C ASP A 207 -29.19 3.15 -4.86
N VAL A 208 -28.31 3.12 -3.87
CA VAL A 208 -28.47 3.91 -2.64
C VAL A 208 -28.19 5.38 -2.91
N ILE A 209 -27.15 5.70 -3.68
CA ILE A 209 -26.80 7.08 -4.03
C ILE A 209 -27.82 7.67 -5.01
N GLY A 210 -28.29 6.89 -6.00
CA GLY A 210 -29.29 7.32 -6.97
C GLY A 210 -28.87 8.47 -7.90
N ASP A 211 -27.58 8.80 -7.95
CA ASP A 211 -26.96 9.89 -8.73
C ASP A 211 -25.74 9.37 -9.50
N GLU A 212 -26.02 8.66 -10.59
CA GLU A 212 -24.96 8.05 -11.41
C GLU A 212 -24.04 9.09 -12.05
N GLY A 213 -24.54 10.29 -12.36
CA GLY A 213 -23.74 11.40 -12.86
C GLY A 213 -22.65 11.80 -11.86
N TRP A 214 -23.03 12.02 -10.60
CA TRP A 214 -22.09 12.31 -9.53
C TRP A 214 -21.07 11.18 -9.34
N LEU A 215 -21.51 9.92 -9.38
CA LEU A 215 -20.63 8.75 -9.23
C LEU A 215 -19.57 8.67 -10.34
N LYS A 216 -19.97 8.90 -11.59
CA LYS A 216 -19.08 8.81 -12.75
C LYS A 216 -18.10 9.98 -12.87
N GLU A 217 -18.50 11.16 -12.42
CA GLU A 217 -17.72 12.40 -12.61
C GLU A 217 -17.07 12.85 -11.31
N GLU A 218 -17.84 13.38 -10.36
CA GLU A 218 -17.31 14.04 -9.16
C GLU A 218 -16.66 13.05 -8.18
N PHE A 219 -17.29 11.91 -7.91
CA PHE A 219 -16.78 10.89 -7.01
C PHE A 219 -15.41 10.37 -7.47
N ILE A 220 -15.31 9.91 -8.73
CA ILE A 220 -14.06 9.39 -9.29
C ILE A 220 -12.98 10.47 -9.24
N ALA A 221 -13.27 11.67 -9.76
CA ALA A 221 -12.30 12.77 -9.78
C ALA A 221 -11.84 13.17 -8.37
N THR A 222 -12.76 13.20 -7.40
CA THR A 222 -12.44 13.52 -6.00
C THR A 222 -11.48 12.50 -5.40
N VAL A 223 -11.70 11.20 -5.62
CA VAL A 223 -10.81 10.15 -5.12
C VAL A 223 -9.43 10.25 -5.79
N GLN A 224 -9.39 10.35 -7.12
CA GLN A 224 -8.15 10.45 -7.90
C GLN A 224 -7.30 11.67 -7.53
N GLN A 225 -7.93 12.81 -7.26
CA GLN A 225 -7.25 14.09 -7.01
C GLN A 225 -7.05 14.41 -5.52
N ARG A 226 -7.52 13.57 -4.61
CA ARG A 226 -7.47 13.84 -3.16
C ARG A 226 -6.06 14.11 -2.66
N GLY A 227 -5.06 13.39 -3.16
CA GLY A 227 -3.66 13.62 -2.79
C GLY A 227 -3.19 15.03 -3.12
N ALA A 228 -3.48 15.51 -4.32
CA ALA A 228 -3.14 16.88 -4.74
C ALA A 228 -3.91 17.95 -3.92
N ALA A 229 -5.19 17.68 -3.62
CA ALA A 229 -6.00 18.57 -2.78
C ALA A 229 -5.43 18.70 -1.35
N VAL A 230 -4.96 17.60 -0.76
CA VAL A 230 -4.30 17.60 0.55
C VAL A 230 -3.00 18.42 0.51
N ILE A 231 -2.17 18.23 -0.51
CA ILE A 231 -0.92 19.01 -0.69
C ILE A 231 -1.25 20.49 -0.83
N LYS A 232 -2.25 20.85 -1.63
CA LYS A 232 -2.67 22.24 -1.82
C LYS A 232 -3.13 22.89 -0.51
N ALA A 233 -3.85 22.17 0.32
CA ALA A 233 -4.40 22.70 1.58
C ALA A 233 -3.38 22.70 2.72
N ARG A 234 -2.55 21.66 2.83
CA ARG A 234 -1.65 21.42 3.97
C ARG A 234 -0.19 21.85 3.70
N GLY A 235 0.20 22.02 2.42
CA GLY A 235 1.59 22.23 2.02
C GLY A 235 2.45 20.96 2.01
N LEU A 236 1.93 19.84 2.46
CA LEU A 236 2.61 18.56 2.62
C LEU A 236 1.71 17.40 2.17
N SER A 237 2.32 16.29 1.79
CA SER A 237 1.59 15.06 1.42
C SER A 237 0.83 14.47 2.61
N SER A 238 -0.13 13.59 2.32
CA SER A 238 -0.83 12.80 3.33
C SER A 238 0.17 11.96 4.13
N ALA A 239 0.14 12.07 5.45
CA ALA A 239 0.97 11.28 6.35
C ALA A 239 0.13 10.41 7.29
N GLY A 240 -0.70 11.01 8.14
CA GLY A 240 -1.55 10.27 9.07
C GLY A 240 -2.50 9.30 8.39
N SER A 241 -3.19 9.73 7.31
CA SER A 241 -4.09 8.83 6.56
C SER A 241 -3.33 7.75 5.77
N ALA A 242 -2.10 8.03 5.33
CA ALA A 242 -1.25 7.02 4.70
C ALA A 242 -0.81 5.98 5.75
N ALA A 243 -0.35 6.39 6.93
CA ALA A 243 -0.02 5.50 8.03
C ALA A 243 -1.22 4.62 8.43
N ASN A 244 -2.42 5.20 8.51
CA ASN A 244 -3.64 4.45 8.77
C ASN A 244 -3.90 3.39 7.70
N ALA A 245 -3.79 3.76 6.43
CA ALA A 245 -4.01 2.83 5.32
C ALA A 245 -2.98 1.68 5.28
N ILE A 246 -1.72 1.92 5.71
CA ILE A 246 -0.71 0.87 5.86
C ILE A 246 -1.15 -0.11 6.95
N VAL A 247 -1.57 0.39 8.12
CA VAL A 247 -2.08 -0.46 9.21
C VAL A 247 -3.28 -1.28 8.73
N ASP A 248 -4.26 -0.65 8.07
CA ASP A 248 -5.44 -1.32 7.54
C ASP A 248 -5.07 -2.40 6.50
N THR A 249 -4.10 -2.12 5.61
CA THR A 249 -3.63 -3.08 4.60
C THR A 249 -3.04 -4.33 5.26
N VAL A 250 -2.09 -4.15 6.19
CA VAL A 250 -1.44 -5.28 6.87
C VAL A 250 -2.45 -6.08 7.69
N ARG A 251 -3.34 -5.42 8.43
CA ARG A 251 -4.44 -6.09 9.17
C ARG A 251 -5.33 -6.92 8.25
N SER A 252 -5.69 -6.38 7.08
CA SER A 252 -6.52 -7.09 6.11
C SER A 252 -5.80 -8.27 5.45
N LEU A 253 -4.46 -8.24 5.34
CA LEU A 253 -3.64 -9.34 4.81
C LEU A 253 -3.28 -10.39 5.87
N THR A 254 -3.44 -10.08 7.17
CA THR A 254 -3.10 -10.99 8.27
C THR A 254 -4.31 -11.64 8.92
N ASN A 255 -5.50 -11.08 8.74
CA ASN A 255 -6.73 -11.61 9.31
C ASN A 255 -7.71 -12.01 8.20
N ASP A 256 -8.53 -13.03 8.46
CA ASP A 256 -9.57 -13.43 7.54
C ASP A 256 -10.56 -12.28 7.31
N THR A 257 -10.93 -12.07 6.07
CA THR A 257 -11.86 -11.01 5.67
C THR A 257 -13.29 -11.38 6.12
N PRO A 258 -14.00 -10.50 6.86
CA PRO A 258 -15.35 -10.77 7.34
C PRO A 258 -16.37 -10.95 6.20
N GLY A 259 -17.30 -11.89 6.36
CA GLY A 259 -18.43 -12.09 5.45
C GLY A 259 -18.01 -12.22 3.98
N ASP A 260 -18.73 -11.52 3.11
CA ASP A 260 -18.47 -11.46 1.66
C ASP A 260 -17.72 -10.17 1.24
N ASP A 261 -17.11 -9.48 2.20
CA ASP A 261 -16.33 -8.27 1.95
C ASP A 261 -14.97 -8.59 1.30
N TRP A 262 -14.28 -7.56 0.84
CA TRP A 262 -12.92 -7.58 0.33
C TRP A 262 -12.26 -6.22 0.58
N HIS A 263 -11.00 -6.12 0.26
CA HIS A 263 -10.24 -4.87 0.32
C HIS A 263 -9.36 -4.73 -0.92
N SER A 264 -8.91 -3.52 -1.18
CA SER A 264 -8.04 -3.21 -2.32
C SER A 264 -6.57 -3.26 -1.91
N VAL A 265 -5.82 -4.02 -2.65
CA VAL A 265 -4.36 -4.03 -2.58
C VAL A 265 -3.79 -4.38 -3.95
N ALA A 266 -2.69 -3.76 -4.33
CA ALA A 266 -2.01 -4.13 -5.55
C ALA A 266 -1.15 -5.37 -5.32
N VAL A 267 -1.35 -6.37 -6.16
CA VAL A 267 -0.67 -7.67 -6.15
C VAL A 267 -0.15 -8.00 -7.53
N CYS A 268 0.74 -9.00 -7.61
CA CYS A 268 1.17 -9.55 -8.89
C CYS A 268 -0.02 -10.20 -9.60
N SER A 269 -0.36 -9.68 -10.79
CA SER A 269 -1.47 -10.22 -11.58
C SER A 269 -1.21 -11.67 -11.99
N ASP A 270 -2.23 -12.49 -11.87
CA ASP A 270 -2.32 -13.88 -12.36
C ASP A 270 -3.12 -13.99 -13.67
N GLY A 271 -3.39 -12.88 -14.34
CA GLY A 271 -4.23 -12.80 -15.53
C GLY A 271 -5.71 -12.52 -15.23
N SER A 272 -6.12 -12.47 -13.96
CA SER A 272 -7.48 -12.14 -13.56
C SER A 272 -7.95 -10.83 -14.17
N TYR A 273 -9.21 -10.79 -14.61
CA TYR A 273 -9.86 -9.62 -15.22
C TYR A 273 -9.15 -9.07 -16.46
N ASP A 274 -8.47 -9.93 -17.21
CA ASP A 274 -7.68 -9.59 -18.42
C ASP A 274 -6.52 -8.61 -18.16
N VAL A 275 -6.08 -8.51 -16.91
CA VAL A 275 -4.88 -7.76 -16.56
C VAL A 275 -3.65 -8.61 -16.85
N GLU A 276 -2.72 -8.09 -17.65
CA GLU A 276 -1.48 -8.80 -18.04
C GLU A 276 -0.78 -9.44 -16.84
N GLU A 277 -0.48 -10.73 -16.96
CA GLU A 277 0.19 -11.50 -15.93
C GLU A 277 1.57 -10.90 -15.56
N GLY A 278 1.86 -10.84 -14.28
CA GLY A 278 3.12 -10.29 -13.77
C GLY A 278 3.14 -8.78 -13.55
N LEU A 279 2.09 -8.03 -13.94
CA LEU A 279 1.95 -6.63 -13.53
C LEU A 279 1.57 -6.53 -12.05
N ILE A 280 2.04 -5.50 -11.35
CA ILE A 280 1.55 -5.16 -10.02
C ILE A 280 0.36 -4.21 -10.19
N SER A 281 -0.84 -4.75 -10.02
CA SER A 281 -2.11 -4.03 -10.22
C SER A 281 -3.02 -4.20 -9.01
N SER A 282 -3.79 -3.17 -8.69
CA SER A 282 -4.78 -3.23 -7.61
C SER A 282 -6.00 -4.03 -8.04
N PHE A 283 -6.43 -4.92 -7.13
CA PHE A 283 -7.57 -5.81 -7.27
C PHE A 283 -8.40 -5.85 -5.99
N PRO A 284 -9.64 -6.34 -6.05
CA PRO A 284 -10.39 -6.78 -4.88
C PRO A 284 -9.75 -8.06 -4.33
N VAL A 285 -9.26 -8.01 -3.10
CA VAL A 285 -8.57 -9.13 -2.45
C VAL A 285 -9.29 -9.48 -1.15
N ARG A 286 -9.39 -10.76 -0.85
CA ARG A 286 -9.85 -11.25 0.45
C ARG A 286 -8.91 -12.31 1.00
N VAL A 287 -8.95 -12.48 2.31
CA VAL A 287 -8.17 -13.51 3.01
C VAL A 287 -9.12 -14.56 3.56
N ARG A 288 -8.79 -15.83 3.36
CA ARG A 288 -9.49 -16.99 3.89
C ARG A 288 -8.48 -18.01 4.40
N ASN A 289 -8.61 -18.42 5.66
CA ASN A 289 -7.68 -19.35 6.29
C ASN A 289 -6.20 -18.92 6.17
N GLY A 290 -5.95 -17.64 6.35
CA GLY A 290 -4.60 -17.05 6.29
C GLY A 290 -3.97 -16.92 4.91
N LYS A 291 -4.72 -17.22 3.82
CA LYS A 291 -4.30 -17.06 2.43
C LYS A 291 -5.14 -15.98 1.76
N TRP A 292 -4.47 -15.07 1.05
CA TRP A 292 -5.16 -14.08 0.24
C TRP A 292 -5.47 -14.64 -1.16
N GLU A 293 -6.54 -14.14 -1.75
CA GLU A 293 -6.95 -14.45 -3.12
C GLU A 293 -7.58 -13.22 -3.79
N ILE A 294 -7.44 -13.09 -5.10
CA ILE A 294 -8.20 -12.13 -5.89
C ILE A 294 -9.65 -12.61 -5.96
N VAL A 295 -10.59 -11.75 -5.56
CA VAL A 295 -12.03 -12.05 -5.69
C VAL A 295 -12.38 -12.15 -7.16
N GLN A 296 -12.92 -13.28 -7.57
CA GLN A 296 -13.23 -13.59 -8.96
C GLN A 296 -14.69 -13.30 -9.32
N LYS A 297 -14.94 -13.13 -10.63
CA LYS A 297 -16.28 -13.05 -11.23
C LYS A 297 -17.11 -11.84 -10.79
N LEU A 298 -16.48 -10.75 -10.36
CA LEU A 298 -17.21 -9.50 -10.21
C LEU A 298 -17.73 -9.03 -11.58
N PRO A 299 -18.96 -8.54 -11.66
CA PRO A 299 -19.48 -8.00 -12.91
C PRO A 299 -18.72 -6.72 -13.30
N ILE A 300 -18.17 -6.71 -14.50
CA ILE A 300 -17.46 -5.57 -15.08
C ILE A 300 -18.27 -5.11 -16.28
N ASN A 301 -18.96 -3.98 -16.14
CA ASN A 301 -19.68 -3.35 -17.25
C ASN A 301 -18.70 -2.59 -18.19
N GLU A 302 -19.21 -2.09 -19.30
CA GLU A 302 -18.40 -1.40 -20.32
C GLU A 302 -17.68 -0.16 -19.75
N PHE A 303 -18.35 0.63 -18.92
CA PHE A 303 -17.74 1.80 -18.26
C PHE A 303 -16.57 1.40 -17.35
N SER A 304 -16.77 0.39 -16.50
CA SER A 304 -15.73 -0.12 -15.60
C SER A 304 -14.56 -0.70 -16.40
N ARG A 305 -14.84 -1.42 -17.49
CA ARG A 305 -13.82 -1.97 -18.38
C ARG A 305 -12.93 -0.88 -18.96
N ASP A 306 -13.53 0.18 -19.53
CA ASP A 306 -12.77 1.32 -20.08
C ASP A 306 -11.83 1.94 -19.03
N LYS A 307 -12.31 2.12 -17.78
CA LYS A 307 -11.52 2.68 -16.70
C LYS A 307 -10.37 1.76 -16.26
N ILE A 308 -10.64 0.46 -16.13
CA ILE A 308 -9.63 -0.55 -15.78
C ILE A 308 -8.57 -0.60 -16.88
N ASP A 309 -8.96 -0.71 -18.14
CA ASP A 309 -8.05 -0.81 -19.28
C ASP A 309 -7.13 0.41 -19.39
N LYS A 310 -7.66 1.60 -19.14
CA LYS A 310 -6.88 2.84 -19.10
C LYS A 310 -5.80 2.80 -18.00
N SER A 311 -6.14 2.33 -16.82
CA SER A 311 -5.19 2.24 -15.70
C SER A 311 -4.15 1.14 -15.93
N VAL A 312 -4.56 0.02 -16.50
CA VAL A 312 -3.65 -1.08 -16.88
C VAL A 312 -2.71 -0.66 -18.01
N ALA A 313 -3.19 0.13 -18.99
CA ALA A 313 -2.33 0.68 -20.03
C ALA A 313 -1.20 1.56 -19.44
N GLU A 314 -1.51 2.38 -18.43
CA GLU A 314 -0.50 3.16 -17.72
C GLU A 314 0.54 2.27 -17.02
N LEU A 315 0.12 1.17 -16.37
CA LEU A 315 1.04 0.21 -15.75
C LEU A 315 1.96 -0.45 -16.77
N LYS A 316 1.45 -0.80 -17.96
CA LYS A 316 2.25 -1.35 -19.06
C LYS A 316 3.28 -0.34 -19.58
N GLU A 317 2.89 0.92 -19.70
CA GLU A 317 3.80 2.00 -20.06
C GLU A 317 4.92 2.15 -19.02
N GLU A 318 4.57 2.21 -17.72
CA GLU A 318 5.54 2.29 -16.64
C GLU A 318 6.50 1.08 -16.63
N LYS A 319 5.99 -0.14 -16.80
CA LYS A 319 6.81 -1.36 -16.93
C LYS A 319 7.79 -1.25 -18.08
N SER A 320 7.36 -0.73 -19.24
CA SER A 320 8.23 -0.51 -20.40
C SER A 320 9.35 0.50 -20.11
N LEU A 321 9.05 1.58 -19.37
CA LEU A 321 10.02 2.61 -19.00
C LEU A 321 11.10 2.12 -18.03
N VAL A 322 10.85 1.05 -17.29
CA VAL A 322 11.76 0.48 -16.28
C VAL A 322 12.25 -0.92 -16.66
N SER A 323 12.09 -1.33 -17.92
CA SER A 323 12.44 -2.67 -18.38
C SER A 323 13.89 -3.08 -18.09
N ASP A 324 14.81 -2.14 -18.14
CA ASP A 324 16.23 -2.29 -17.78
C ASP A 324 16.49 -2.44 -16.27
N LEU A 325 15.50 -2.15 -15.43
CA LEU A 325 15.56 -2.25 -13.97
C LEU A 325 14.93 -3.54 -13.42
N LEU A 326 14.28 -4.35 -14.28
CA LEU A 326 13.55 -5.56 -13.84
C LEU A 326 14.45 -6.79 -13.67
N GLY A 327 15.76 -6.63 -13.80
CA GLY A 327 16.72 -7.74 -13.75
C GLY A 327 16.68 -8.60 -15.03
N ALA A 328 17.81 -9.24 -15.38
CA ALA A 328 17.92 -10.10 -16.55
C ALA A 328 17.31 -11.50 -16.32
#